data_5e1756e69c6655c1a96b244d17f44893
#
_entry.id   5e1756e69c6655c1a96b244d17f44893
#
_cell.length_a   1.000
_cell.length_b   1.000
_cell.length_c   1.000
_cell.angle_alpha   90.00
_cell.angle_beta   90.00
_cell.angle_gamma   90.00
#
_symmetry.space_group_name_H-M   'P 1'
#
loop_
_entity.id
_entity.type
_entity.pdbx_description
1 polymer ?
#
loop_
_entity_poly.entity_id
_entity_poly.type
_entity_poly.pdbx_seq_one_letter_code
_entity_poly.pdbx_strand_id
1 'polypeptide(L)'
;MGATGSGPFENDDALDFLDEVHDLPRQDRAGKILGALDVVLRATDYVEAPVMCEAVAGAAAVGASVNPAASQGEPYLPEWLAAEPLPTGDEELVEKSRQVLRRAVRSHDNEWWELWEEAGLGADVTASCRRALAWLGDRDD
;
A
#
# COMPACT_ATOMS: atom_id res chain seq x y z
N MET A 1 -2.58 -18.98 5.73
CA MET A 1 -2.60 -18.49 4.38
C MET A 1 -3.16 -17.08 4.31
N GLY A 2 -2.35 -16.10 4.23
CA GLY A 2 -2.77 -14.71 4.33
C GLY A 2 -3.20 -14.07 3.02
N ALA A 3 -2.67 -14.53 1.90
CA ALA A 3 -2.91 -13.89 0.61
C ALA A 3 -4.05 -14.59 -0.13
N THR A 4 -5.08 -13.81 -0.50
CA THR A 4 -6.19 -14.32 -1.28
C THR A 4 -6.18 -13.79 -2.71
N GLY A 5 -5.32 -12.81 -2.99
CA GLY A 5 -5.17 -12.23 -4.32
C GLY A 5 -4.02 -11.24 -4.34
N SER A 6 -3.74 -10.69 -5.51
CA SER A 6 -2.61 -9.80 -5.74
C SER A 6 -2.90 -8.33 -5.51
N GLY A 7 -4.14 -7.99 -5.13
CA GLY A 7 -4.49 -6.61 -4.82
C GLY A 7 -3.91 -6.15 -3.49
N PRO A 8 -3.77 -4.83 -3.30
CA PRO A 8 -3.10 -4.31 -2.11
C PRO A 8 -3.85 -4.56 -0.80
N PHE A 9 -5.14 -4.88 -0.88
CA PHE A 9 -5.97 -5.13 0.30
C PHE A 9 -6.40 -6.59 0.42
N GLU A 10 -5.90 -7.48 -0.43
CA GLU A 10 -6.40 -8.85 -0.53
C GLU A 10 -5.60 -9.85 0.30
N ASN A 11 -5.17 -9.46 1.48
CA ASN A 11 -4.46 -10.39 2.37
C ASN A 11 -4.64 -9.95 3.83
N ASP A 12 -4.41 -10.90 4.73
CA ASP A 12 -4.65 -10.67 6.16
C ASP A 12 -3.72 -9.60 6.75
N ASP A 13 -2.45 -9.59 6.35
CA ASP A 13 -1.51 -8.61 6.88
C ASP A 13 -1.93 -7.18 6.54
N ALA A 14 -2.40 -6.98 5.29
CA ALA A 14 -2.87 -5.67 4.86
C ALA A 14 -4.11 -5.24 5.64
N LEU A 15 -5.08 -6.14 5.77
CA LEU A 15 -6.34 -5.82 6.44
C LEU A 15 -6.13 -5.59 7.92
N ASP A 16 -5.31 -6.40 8.57
CA ASP A 16 -4.99 -6.23 9.99
C ASP A 16 -4.31 -4.89 10.24
N PHE A 17 -3.37 -4.51 9.37
CA PHE A 17 -2.69 -3.23 9.48
C PHE A 17 -3.68 -2.06 9.36
N LEU A 18 -4.57 -2.12 8.38
CA LEU A 18 -5.54 -1.05 8.17
C LEU A 18 -6.59 -1.00 9.26
N ASP A 19 -6.93 -2.14 9.86
CA ASP A 19 -7.78 -2.15 11.05
C ASP A 19 -7.10 -1.46 12.23
N GLU A 20 -5.81 -1.69 12.42
CA GLU A 20 -5.04 -0.99 13.46
C GLU A 20 -5.01 0.51 13.23
N VAL A 21 -4.87 0.92 11.96
CA VAL A 21 -4.93 2.35 11.60
C VAL A 21 -6.29 2.93 11.96
N HIS A 22 -7.36 2.23 11.60
CA HIS A 22 -8.73 2.68 11.85
C HIS A 22 -9.02 2.79 13.34
N ASP A 23 -8.42 1.93 14.16
CA ASP A 23 -8.63 1.94 15.62
C ASP A 23 -7.97 3.14 16.30
N LEU A 24 -7.04 3.81 15.65
CA LEU A 24 -6.41 5.02 16.20
C LEU A 24 -7.33 6.23 16.07
N PRO A 25 -7.14 7.24 16.94
CA PRO A 25 -7.79 8.52 16.72
C PRO A 25 -7.45 9.03 15.32
N ARG A 26 -8.40 9.71 14.71
CA ARG A 26 -8.29 10.10 13.31
C ARG A 26 -7.01 10.89 13.00
N GLN A 27 -6.60 11.77 13.93
CA GLN A 27 -5.41 12.59 13.75
C GLN A 27 -4.10 11.80 13.82
N ASP A 28 -4.14 10.55 14.30
CA ASP A 28 -2.94 9.72 14.45
C ASP A 28 -2.75 8.73 13.30
N ARG A 29 -3.75 8.59 12.45
CA ARG A 29 -3.74 7.57 11.38
C ARG A 29 -2.66 7.80 10.35
N ALA A 30 -2.51 9.03 9.89
CA ALA A 30 -1.48 9.37 8.90
C ALA A 30 -0.08 9.06 9.44
N GLY A 31 0.18 9.34 10.71
CA GLY A 31 1.47 9.06 11.33
C GLY A 31 1.80 7.58 11.35
N LYS A 32 0.81 6.74 11.64
CA LYS A 32 1.04 5.30 11.63
C LYS A 32 1.38 4.80 10.22
N ILE A 33 0.68 5.31 9.21
CA ILE A 33 0.99 4.94 7.82
C ILE A 33 2.38 5.45 7.43
N LEU A 34 2.71 6.71 7.76
CA LEU A 34 4.05 7.24 7.47
C LEU A 34 5.14 6.38 8.10
N GLY A 35 4.90 5.89 9.33
CA GLY A 35 5.86 5.00 9.99
C GLY A 35 6.13 3.74 9.19
N ALA A 36 5.07 3.11 8.66
CA ALA A 36 5.21 1.91 7.84
C ALA A 36 5.94 2.20 6.51
N LEU A 37 5.62 3.34 5.90
CA LEU A 37 6.29 3.75 4.66
C LEU A 37 7.78 4.00 4.91
N ASP A 38 8.10 4.68 5.99
CA ASP A 38 9.49 5.02 6.31
C ASP A 38 10.35 3.79 6.60
N VAL A 39 9.79 2.75 7.21
CA VAL A 39 10.54 1.51 7.44
C VAL A 39 11.05 0.95 6.11
N VAL A 40 10.21 0.93 5.08
CA VAL A 40 10.61 0.45 3.76
C VAL A 40 11.59 1.41 3.09
N LEU A 41 11.32 2.71 3.14
CA LEU A 41 12.13 3.69 2.41
C LEU A 41 13.50 3.90 3.03
N ARG A 42 13.65 3.66 4.33
CA ARG A 42 14.94 3.76 5.00
C ARG A 42 15.73 2.47 4.98
N ALA A 43 15.12 1.38 4.56
CA ALA A 43 15.81 0.09 4.51
C ALA A 43 16.91 0.13 3.45
N THR A 44 18.14 -0.15 3.90
CA THR A 44 19.30 -0.24 3.01
C THR A 44 19.60 -1.69 2.64
N ASP A 45 18.88 -2.60 3.27
CA ASP A 45 19.05 -4.04 3.11
C ASP A 45 17.74 -4.66 2.65
N TYR A 46 17.60 -5.92 2.96
CA TYR A 46 16.45 -6.74 2.61
C TYR A 46 15.19 -6.32 3.34
N VAL A 47 14.07 -6.18 2.62
CA VAL A 47 12.77 -5.84 3.21
C VAL A 47 11.96 -7.13 3.31
N GLU A 48 11.52 -7.46 4.53
CA GLU A 48 10.72 -8.65 4.77
C GLU A 48 9.30 -8.48 4.28
N ALA A 49 8.67 -9.60 3.89
CA ALA A 49 7.34 -9.58 3.28
C ALA A 49 6.26 -8.87 4.12
N PRO A 50 6.14 -9.13 5.43
CA PRO A 50 5.10 -8.43 6.21
C PRO A 50 5.30 -6.92 6.26
N VAL A 51 6.54 -6.47 6.31
CA VAL A 51 6.87 -5.04 6.33
C VAL A 51 6.46 -4.38 5.03
N MET A 52 6.79 -4.99 3.90
CA MET A 52 6.41 -4.46 2.59
C MET A 52 4.89 -4.51 2.41
N CYS A 53 4.25 -5.58 2.87
CA CYS A 53 2.81 -5.74 2.75
C CYS A 53 2.06 -4.61 3.44
N GLU A 54 2.46 -4.26 4.66
CA GLU A 54 1.84 -3.16 5.41
C GLU A 54 2.06 -1.82 4.72
N ALA A 55 3.28 -1.60 4.22
CA ALA A 55 3.60 -0.35 3.53
C ALA A 55 2.78 -0.20 2.23
N VAL A 56 2.65 -1.28 1.46
CA VAL A 56 1.85 -1.28 0.23
C VAL A 56 0.38 -1.00 0.56
N ALA A 57 -0.15 -1.65 1.59
CA ALA A 57 -1.54 -1.42 2.00
C ALA A 57 -1.76 0.03 2.42
N GLY A 58 -0.84 0.59 3.21
CA GLY A 58 -0.91 1.98 3.63
C GLY A 58 -0.84 2.94 2.44
N ALA A 59 0.10 2.70 1.52
CA ALA A 59 0.24 3.54 0.32
C ALA A 59 -1.01 3.48 -0.55
N ALA A 60 -1.60 2.30 -0.72
CA ALA A 60 -2.82 2.15 -1.50
C ALA A 60 -4.01 2.84 -0.82
N ALA A 61 -4.07 2.79 0.52
CA ALA A 61 -5.12 3.49 1.26
C ALA A 61 -5.01 5.01 1.06
N VAL A 62 -3.79 5.55 1.03
CA VAL A 62 -3.58 6.96 0.70
C VAL A 62 -4.07 7.24 -0.72
N GLY A 63 -3.75 6.37 -1.67
CA GLY A 63 -4.21 6.51 -3.05
C GLY A 63 -5.73 6.50 -3.16
N ALA A 64 -6.38 5.60 -2.43
CA ALA A 64 -7.85 5.54 -2.42
C ALA A 64 -8.47 6.81 -1.83
N SER A 65 -7.76 7.45 -0.90
CA SER A 65 -8.21 8.72 -0.33
C SER A 65 -8.03 9.89 -1.30
N VAL A 66 -6.95 9.85 -2.09
CA VAL A 66 -6.70 10.88 -3.11
C VAL A 66 -7.72 10.77 -4.25
N ASN A 67 -8.02 9.55 -4.66
CA ASN A 67 -8.88 9.33 -5.82
C ASN A 67 -9.91 8.24 -5.53
N PRO A 68 -10.94 8.56 -4.72
CA PRO A 68 -11.92 7.56 -4.33
C PRO A 68 -12.70 6.97 -5.51
N ALA A 69 -12.95 7.76 -6.54
CA ALA A 69 -13.67 7.27 -7.71
C ALA A 69 -12.90 6.17 -8.44
N ALA A 70 -11.58 6.38 -8.62
CA ALA A 70 -10.75 5.41 -9.34
C ALA A 70 -10.53 4.12 -8.55
N SER A 71 -10.50 4.21 -7.22
CA SER A 71 -10.28 3.03 -6.37
C SER A 71 -11.55 2.25 -6.09
N GLN A 72 -12.70 2.81 -6.41
CA GLN A 72 -13.98 2.16 -6.18
C GLN A 72 -14.02 0.81 -6.91
N GLY A 73 -14.43 -0.23 -6.20
CA GLY A 73 -14.46 -1.56 -6.78
C GLY A 73 -13.20 -2.39 -6.54
N GLU A 74 -12.17 -1.79 -5.96
CA GLU A 74 -10.97 -2.55 -5.61
C GLU A 74 -11.33 -3.60 -4.55
N PRO A 75 -10.97 -4.88 -4.73
CA PRO A 75 -11.33 -5.92 -3.75
C PRO A 75 -10.82 -5.60 -2.36
N TYR A 76 -11.70 -5.76 -1.38
CA TYR A 76 -11.42 -5.56 0.05
C TYR A 76 -11.01 -4.12 0.43
N LEU A 77 -11.29 -3.15 -0.45
CA LEU A 77 -11.08 -1.74 -0.11
C LEU A 77 -11.82 -1.43 1.20
N PRO A 78 -11.12 -0.92 2.23
CA PRO A 78 -11.79 -0.63 3.51
C PRO A 78 -12.89 0.41 3.36
N GLU A 79 -14.09 0.07 3.86
CA GLU A 79 -15.25 0.95 3.73
C GLU A 79 -15.08 2.27 4.47
N TRP A 80 -14.34 2.26 5.60
CA TRP A 80 -14.18 3.45 6.39
C TRP A 80 -13.39 4.56 5.66
N LEU A 81 -12.61 4.21 4.65
CA LEU A 81 -11.85 5.20 3.88
C LEU A 81 -12.75 6.21 3.16
N ALA A 82 -13.93 5.77 2.73
CA ALA A 82 -14.87 6.67 2.06
C ALA A 82 -15.45 7.70 3.03
N ALA A 83 -15.75 7.29 4.26
CA ALA A 83 -16.31 8.17 5.28
C ALA A 83 -15.24 9.00 6.00
N GLU A 84 -14.05 8.44 6.17
CA GLU A 84 -12.98 9.04 6.94
C GLU A 84 -11.65 8.95 6.15
N PRO A 85 -11.55 9.66 5.02
CA PRO A 85 -10.35 9.56 4.19
C PRO A 85 -9.11 10.09 4.92
N LEU A 86 -7.97 9.56 4.52
CA LEU A 86 -6.68 10.03 5.02
C LEU A 86 -6.39 11.43 4.46
N PRO A 87 -5.53 12.23 5.13
CA PRO A 87 -5.26 13.59 4.66
C PRO A 87 -4.52 13.57 3.32
N THR A 88 -5.16 14.10 2.29
CA THR A 88 -4.62 14.11 0.92
C THR A 88 -3.82 15.37 0.59
N GLY A 89 -3.89 16.37 1.45
CA GLY A 89 -3.08 17.59 1.30
C GLY A 89 -1.66 17.46 1.85
N ASP A 90 -1.35 16.33 2.47
CA ASP A 90 -0.03 16.05 3.01
C ASP A 90 0.86 15.51 1.89
N GLU A 91 1.68 16.38 1.32
CA GLU A 91 2.53 16.00 0.19
C GLU A 91 3.57 14.95 0.55
N GLU A 92 4.06 14.96 1.78
CA GLU A 92 5.00 13.95 2.25
C GLU A 92 4.36 12.57 2.25
N LEU A 93 3.16 12.47 2.77
CA LEU A 93 2.41 11.22 2.82
C LEU A 93 2.16 10.68 1.41
N VAL A 94 1.72 11.53 0.51
CA VAL A 94 1.41 11.15 -0.87
C VAL A 94 2.68 10.73 -1.61
N GLU A 95 3.74 11.51 -1.51
CA GLU A 95 4.98 11.21 -2.24
C GLU A 95 5.66 9.94 -1.73
N LYS A 96 5.70 9.74 -0.41
CA LYS A 96 6.28 8.51 0.15
C LYS A 96 5.45 7.30 -0.24
N SER A 97 4.13 7.46 -0.35
CA SER A 97 3.27 6.38 -0.84
C SER A 97 3.66 5.97 -2.27
N ARG A 98 3.90 6.95 -3.14
CA ARG A 98 4.37 6.65 -4.50
C ARG A 98 5.71 5.92 -4.47
N GLN A 99 6.63 6.38 -3.64
CA GLN A 99 7.97 5.78 -3.55
C GLN A 99 7.91 4.32 -3.09
N VAL A 100 7.06 4.03 -2.10
CA VAL A 100 6.88 2.66 -1.62
C VAL A 100 6.33 1.76 -2.72
N LEU A 101 5.32 2.21 -3.45
CA LEU A 101 4.72 1.39 -4.51
C LEU A 101 5.73 1.11 -5.64
N ARG A 102 6.61 2.06 -5.94
CA ARG A 102 7.68 1.82 -6.91
C ARG A 102 8.71 0.84 -6.37
N ARG A 103 9.06 0.97 -5.09
CA ARG A 103 10.02 0.07 -4.45
C ARG A 103 9.48 -1.35 -4.36
N ALA A 104 8.17 -1.49 -4.15
CA ALA A 104 7.53 -2.79 -3.95
C ALA A 104 7.66 -3.71 -5.18
N VAL A 105 7.75 -3.16 -6.36
CA VAL A 105 7.85 -3.97 -7.59
C VAL A 105 9.30 -4.14 -8.09
N ARG A 106 10.27 -3.76 -7.27
CA ARG A 106 11.68 -4.04 -7.58
C ARG A 106 12.05 -5.44 -7.11
N SER A 107 12.81 -6.14 -7.92
CA SER A 107 13.09 -7.55 -7.71
C SER A 107 14.18 -7.86 -6.69
N HIS A 108 14.95 -6.87 -6.24
CA HIS A 108 16.07 -7.13 -5.33
C HIS A 108 15.76 -6.67 -3.90
N ASP A 109 16.30 -7.39 -2.93
CA ASP A 109 16.17 -7.11 -1.51
C ASP A 109 14.71 -6.94 -1.06
N ASN A 110 13.83 -7.81 -1.58
CA ASN A 110 12.39 -7.65 -1.45
C ASN A 110 11.72 -9.02 -1.38
N GLU A 111 11.54 -9.51 -0.15
CA GLU A 111 10.90 -10.81 0.08
C GLU A 111 9.47 -10.85 -0.46
N TRP A 112 8.72 -9.77 -0.27
CA TRP A 112 7.35 -9.68 -0.74
C TRP A 112 7.25 -9.94 -2.25
N TRP A 113 8.14 -9.31 -3.02
CA TRP A 113 8.21 -9.51 -4.46
C TRP A 113 8.59 -10.96 -4.81
N GLU A 114 9.58 -11.51 -4.09
CA GLU A 114 10.05 -12.87 -4.32
C GLU A 114 8.92 -13.88 -4.15
N LEU A 115 8.10 -13.72 -3.10
CA LEU A 115 6.99 -14.62 -2.84
C LEU A 115 5.93 -14.55 -3.95
N TRP A 116 5.62 -13.35 -4.44
CA TRP A 116 4.67 -13.21 -5.54
C TRP A 116 5.21 -13.80 -6.83
N GLU A 117 6.49 -13.61 -7.09
CA GLU A 117 7.16 -14.14 -8.29
C GLU A 117 7.15 -15.67 -8.25
N GLU A 118 7.45 -16.26 -7.09
CA GLU A 118 7.40 -17.72 -6.93
C GLU A 118 6.01 -18.29 -7.13
N ALA A 119 4.99 -17.52 -6.77
CA ALA A 119 3.60 -17.93 -6.97
C ALA A 119 3.11 -17.73 -8.40
N GLY A 120 3.94 -17.16 -9.28
CA GLY A 120 3.56 -16.88 -10.66
C GLY A 120 2.70 -15.63 -10.81
N LEU A 121 2.67 -14.77 -9.80
CA LEU A 121 1.79 -13.60 -9.75
C LEU A 121 2.54 -12.25 -9.80
N GLY A 122 3.81 -12.27 -10.20
CA GLY A 122 4.61 -11.06 -10.28
C GLY A 122 3.99 -10.00 -11.19
N ALA A 123 3.49 -10.41 -12.36
CA ALA A 123 2.83 -9.47 -13.27
C ALA A 123 1.55 -8.90 -12.68
N ASP A 124 0.78 -9.72 -11.95
CA ASP A 124 -0.47 -9.29 -11.34
C ASP A 124 -0.23 -8.28 -10.23
N VAL A 125 0.78 -8.52 -9.40
CA VAL A 125 1.11 -7.61 -8.31
C VAL A 125 1.71 -6.30 -8.83
N THR A 126 2.45 -6.36 -9.93
CA THR A 126 2.96 -5.17 -10.59
C THR A 126 1.80 -4.31 -11.10
N ALA A 127 0.80 -4.94 -11.74
CA ALA A 127 -0.38 -4.23 -12.23
C ALA A 127 -1.15 -3.59 -11.08
N SER A 128 -1.28 -4.29 -9.96
CA SER A 128 -1.95 -3.80 -8.77
C SER A 128 -1.24 -2.55 -8.22
N CYS A 129 0.07 -2.57 -8.11
CA CYS A 129 0.83 -1.42 -7.63
C CYS A 129 0.73 -0.24 -8.61
N ARG A 130 0.72 -0.50 -9.90
CA ARG A 130 0.54 0.56 -10.91
C ARG A 130 -0.84 1.20 -10.82
N ARG A 131 -1.88 0.41 -10.52
CA ARG A 131 -3.21 0.99 -10.31
C ARG A 131 -3.19 1.95 -9.13
N ALA A 132 -2.60 1.54 -8.02
CA ALA A 132 -2.52 2.39 -6.83
C ALA A 132 -1.67 3.65 -7.11
N LEU A 133 -0.60 3.53 -7.87
CA LEU A 133 0.19 4.69 -8.31
C LEU A 133 -0.66 5.66 -9.12
N ALA A 134 -1.51 5.14 -10.00
CA ALA A 134 -2.41 5.98 -10.78
C ALA A 134 -3.39 6.74 -9.89
N TRP A 135 -3.89 6.09 -8.82
CA TRP A 135 -4.75 6.79 -7.85
C TRP A 135 -4.02 7.97 -7.21
N LEU A 136 -2.71 7.84 -7.00
CA LEU A 136 -1.88 8.89 -6.42
C LEU A 136 -1.47 9.97 -7.43
N GLY A 137 -1.96 9.86 -8.65
CA GLY A 137 -1.64 10.80 -9.69
C GLY A 137 -0.29 10.57 -10.37
N ASP A 138 0.34 9.41 -10.10
CA ASP A 138 1.59 9.06 -10.76
C ASP A 138 1.29 8.60 -12.18
N ARG A 139 2.01 9.13 -13.12
CA ARG A 139 1.89 8.73 -14.51
C ARG A 139 3.14 7.99 -14.91
N ASP A 140 2.92 6.75 -15.25
CA ASP A 140 4.00 5.88 -15.71
C ASP A 140 4.14 6.10 -17.21
N ASP A 141 5.04 6.96 -17.58
CA ASP A 141 5.29 7.28 -18.98
C ASP A 141 6.30 6.32 -19.61
#